data_68433954b2eb06c33bb01c5610aea10d
#
_entry.id   68433954b2eb06c33bb01c5610aea10d
#
_cell.length_a   1.000
_cell.length_b   1.000
_cell.length_c   1.000
_cell.angle_alpha   90.00
_cell.angle_beta   90.00
_cell.angle_gamma   90.00
#
_symmetry.space_group_name_H-M   'P 1'
#
loop_
_entity.id
_entity.type
_entity.pdbx_description
1 polymer ?
#
loop_
_entity_poly.entity_id
_entity_poly.type
_entity_poly.pdbx_seq_one_letter_code
_entity_poly.pdbx_strand_id
1 'polypeptide(L)'
;MKSAEQVYGLHAVAALLESRPASIKKLMVADVAADRQLAPLLAQAVAAGISIQRINRKELDQQAPDSRHQGVIAVVRETTSGINERQLPDFLAALTEPAFLLVLDGVQDPHNLGACLRTADAAGVHAVILPQDRAVGITPVVHRWPAGRWSRCRFLQ
;
A
#
# COMPACT_ATOMS: atom_id res chain seq x y z
N MET A 1 2.75 -12.73 -16.18
CA MET A 1 1.83 -11.58 -16.08
C MET A 1 1.95 -11.04 -14.66
N LYS A 2 2.48 -9.82 -14.49
CA LYS A 2 2.57 -9.21 -13.16
C LYS A 2 1.16 -8.91 -12.67
N SER A 3 0.76 -9.45 -11.53
CA SER A 3 -0.54 -9.17 -10.95
C SER A 3 -0.54 -7.75 -10.42
N ALA A 4 -1.53 -6.95 -10.81
CA ALA A 4 -1.73 -5.62 -10.28
C ALA A 4 -1.88 -5.70 -8.75
N GLU A 5 -1.18 -4.85 -8.05
CA GLU A 5 -1.26 -4.76 -6.60
C GLU A 5 -2.65 -4.31 -6.17
N GLN A 6 -3.20 -4.91 -5.12
CA GLN A 6 -4.54 -4.63 -4.63
C GLN A 6 -4.53 -4.29 -3.15
N VAL A 7 -5.29 -3.26 -2.77
CA VAL A 7 -5.51 -2.84 -1.38
C VAL A 7 -6.99 -3.03 -1.04
N TYR A 8 -7.29 -3.68 0.09
CA TYR A 8 -8.64 -4.10 0.45
C TYR A 8 -9.13 -3.43 1.73
N GLY A 9 -10.43 -3.16 1.78
CA GLY A 9 -11.15 -2.69 2.95
C GLY A 9 -11.21 -1.17 3.07
N LEU A 10 -12.28 -0.71 3.73
CA LEU A 10 -12.65 0.70 3.81
C LEU A 10 -11.53 1.61 4.32
N HIS A 11 -10.95 1.27 5.47
CA HIS A 11 -9.92 2.10 6.10
C HIS A 11 -8.62 2.16 5.28
N ALA A 12 -8.19 1.02 4.72
CA ALA A 12 -6.98 0.97 3.93
C ALA A 12 -7.13 1.74 2.62
N VAL A 13 -8.28 1.61 1.96
CA VAL A 13 -8.57 2.34 0.72
C VAL A 13 -8.78 3.83 0.98
N ALA A 14 -9.42 4.23 2.09
CA ALA A 14 -9.57 5.63 2.48
C ALA A 14 -8.20 6.28 2.72
N ALA A 15 -7.34 5.64 3.52
CA ALA A 15 -5.98 6.12 3.78
C ALA A 15 -5.14 6.22 2.50
N LEU A 16 -5.33 5.30 1.55
CA LEU A 16 -4.66 5.36 0.24
C LEU A 16 -5.17 6.53 -0.61
N LEU A 17 -6.47 6.79 -0.60
CA LEU A 17 -7.08 7.94 -1.29
C LEU A 17 -6.59 9.28 -0.75
N GLU A 18 -6.39 9.39 0.57
CA GLU A 18 -5.88 10.59 1.20
C GLU A 18 -4.39 10.82 0.93
N SER A 19 -3.59 9.74 0.98
CA SER A 19 -2.13 9.85 0.93
C SER A 19 -1.57 9.82 -0.50
N ARG A 20 -2.12 8.98 -1.39
CA ARG A 20 -1.59 8.73 -2.73
C ARG A 20 -2.69 8.42 -3.76
N PRO A 21 -3.64 9.32 -4.00
CA PRO A 21 -4.74 9.08 -4.95
C PRO A 21 -4.24 8.75 -6.36
N ALA A 22 -3.14 9.37 -6.80
CA ALA A 22 -2.55 9.13 -8.12
C ALA A 22 -2.01 7.70 -8.33
N SER A 23 -1.78 6.95 -7.25
CA SER A 23 -1.37 5.54 -7.33
C SER A 23 -2.53 4.61 -7.65
N ILE A 24 -3.77 5.03 -7.43
CA ILE A 24 -4.94 4.22 -7.66
C ILE A 24 -5.30 4.23 -9.15
N LYS A 25 -5.30 3.04 -9.75
CA LYS A 25 -5.72 2.86 -11.14
C LYS A 25 -7.25 2.85 -11.28
N LYS A 26 -7.91 2.13 -10.36
CA LYS A 26 -9.37 2.03 -10.28
C LYS A 26 -9.80 1.51 -8.91
N LEU A 27 -11.03 1.82 -8.52
CA LEU A 27 -11.71 1.17 -7.40
C LEU A 27 -12.72 0.14 -7.92
N MET A 28 -12.72 -1.05 -7.35
CA MET A 28 -13.78 -2.04 -7.54
C MET A 28 -14.65 -2.03 -6.30
N VAL A 29 -15.96 -1.86 -6.48
CA VAL A 29 -16.92 -1.69 -5.40
C VAL A 29 -18.07 -2.65 -5.59
N ALA A 30 -18.48 -3.31 -4.50
CA ALA A 30 -19.64 -4.17 -4.55
C ALA A 30 -20.91 -3.36 -4.92
N ASP A 31 -21.66 -3.88 -5.89
CA ASP A 31 -22.94 -3.31 -6.26
C ASP A 31 -24.00 -3.74 -5.21
N VAL A 32 -23.95 -3.12 -4.05
CA VAL A 32 -24.92 -3.29 -2.95
C VAL A 32 -25.61 -1.94 -2.79
N ALA A 33 -26.93 -1.97 -2.70
CA ALA A 33 -27.72 -0.77 -2.54
C ALA A 33 -27.21 0.06 -1.35
N ALA A 34 -26.76 1.29 -1.66
CA ALA A 34 -26.43 2.38 -0.75
C ALA A 34 -25.76 1.97 0.57
N ASP A 35 -24.54 1.40 0.50
CA ASP A 35 -23.73 1.27 1.69
C ASP A 35 -23.27 2.67 2.13
N ARG A 36 -23.88 3.18 3.21
CA ARG A 36 -23.59 4.51 3.76
C ARG A 36 -22.13 4.69 4.12
N GLN A 37 -21.42 3.60 4.41
CA GLN A 37 -19.99 3.64 4.76
C GLN A 37 -19.10 3.86 3.54
N LEU A 38 -19.54 3.43 2.35
CA LEU A 38 -18.81 3.62 1.10
C LEU A 38 -19.01 5.01 0.48
N ALA A 39 -20.10 5.70 0.80
CA ALA A 39 -20.46 6.96 0.17
C ALA A 39 -19.37 8.06 0.29
N PRO A 40 -18.77 8.33 1.47
CA PRO A 40 -17.71 9.32 1.58
C PRO A 40 -16.47 8.95 0.76
N LEU A 41 -16.09 7.68 0.76
CA LEU A 41 -14.94 7.16 0.03
C LEU A 41 -15.16 7.28 -1.49
N LEU A 42 -16.35 6.98 -1.97
CA LEU A 42 -16.70 7.14 -3.39
C LEU A 42 -16.67 8.60 -3.82
N ALA A 43 -17.16 9.52 -2.98
CA ALA A 43 -17.10 10.95 -3.25
C ALA A 43 -15.66 11.45 -3.37
N GLN A 44 -14.76 11.02 -2.48
CA GLN A 44 -13.33 11.33 -2.57
C GLN A 44 -12.69 10.76 -3.84
N ALA A 45 -13.02 9.52 -4.20
CA ALA A 45 -12.51 8.89 -5.41
C ALA A 45 -12.95 9.64 -6.68
N VAL A 46 -14.21 10.06 -6.75
CA VAL A 46 -14.73 10.88 -7.86
C VAL A 46 -14.00 12.23 -7.93
N ALA A 47 -13.83 12.90 -6.79
CA ALA A 47 -13.11 14.16 -6.71
C ALA A 47 -11.65 14.04 -7.16
N ALA A 48 -11.03 12.87 -6.91
CA ALA A 48 -9.67 12.54 -7.34
C ALA A 48 -9.58 12.03 -8.80
N GLY A 49 -10.70 11.96 -9.53
CA GLY A 49 -10.75 11.49 -10.92
C GLY A 49 -10.47 9.98 -11.08
N ILE A 50 -10.69 9.19 -10.01
CA ILE A 50 -10.43 7.76 -10.01
C ILE A 50 -11.62 7.01 -10.60
N SER A 51 -11.35 6.09 -11.53
CA SER A 51 -12.37 5.22 -12.13
C SER A 51 -12.97 4.27 -11.09
N ILE A 52 -14.30 4.24 -11.00
CA ILE A 52 -15.04 3.36 -10.10
C ILE A 52 -15.76 2.30 -10.94
N GLN A 53 -15.42 1.04 -10.70
CA GLN A 53 -16.06 -0.12 -11.31
C GLN A 53 -16.98 -0.78 -10.29
N ARG A 54 -18.29 -0.79 -10.56
CA ARG A 54 -19.26 -1.55 -9.76
C ARG A 54 -19.31 -2.99 -10.27
N ILE A 55 -19.18 -3.94 -9.37
CA ILE A 55 -19.26 -5.37 -9.67
C ILE A 55 -20.11 -6.06 -8.62
N ASN A 56 -20.65 -7.24 -8.93
CA ASN A 56 -21.42 -7.97 -7.94
C ASN A 56 -20.50 -8.47 -6.81
N ARG A 57 -21.08 -8.72 -5.65
CA ARG A 57 -20.31 -9.11 -4.46
C ARG A 57 -19.54 -10.41 -4.65
N LYS A 58 -20.11 -11.37 -5.36
CA LYS A 58 -19.44 -12.66 -5.64
C LYS A 58 -18.18 -12.49 -6.50
N GLU A 59 -18.23 -11.59 -7.48
CA GLU A 59 -17.06 -11.26 -8.29
C GLU A 59 -15.99 -10.54 -7.45
N LEU A 60 -16.40 -9.66 -6.53
CA LEU A 60 -15.47 -9.00 -5.62
C LEU A 60 -14.81 -10.01 -4.67
N ASP A 61 -15.57 -10.95 -4.12
CA ASP A 61 -15.07 -12.04 -3.27
C ASP A 61 -14.07 -12.95 -4.04
N GLN A 62 -14.28 -13.17 -5.33
CA GLN A 62 -13.35 -13.94 -6.18
C GLN A 62 -12.03 -13.20 -6.44
N GLN A 63 -12.06 -11.86 -6.49
CA GLN A 63 -10.86 -11.06 -6.67
C GLN A 63 -9.97 -11.02 -5.41
N ALA A 64 -10.55 -11.28 -4.24
CA ALA A 64 -9.86 -11.22 -2.96
C ALA A 64 -10.39 -12.26 -1.98
N PRO A 65 -10.20 -13.58 -2.27
CA PRO A 65 -10.91 -14.68 -1.58
C PRO A 65 -10.63 -14.75 -0.08
N ASP A 66 -9.43 -14.38 0.37
CA ASP A 66 -9.03 -14.49 1.78
C ASP A 66 -9.03 -13.13 2.50
N SER A 67 -9.60 -12.09 1.91
CA SER A 67 -9.54 -10.74 2.45
C SER A 67 -10.90 -10.23 2.96
N ARG A 68 -10.86 -9.50 4.07
CA ARG A 68 -12.02 -8.72 4.54
C ARG A 68 -12.10 -7.41 3.76
N HIS A 69 -12.48 -7.48 2.48
CA HIS A 69 -12.51 -6.31 1.60
C HIS A 69 -13.63 -5.31 1.91
N GLN A 70 -14.62 -5.66 2.76
CA GLN A 70 -15.70 -4.75 3.17
C GLN A 70 -16.41 -4.04 2.00
N GLY A 71 -16.52 -4.71 0.85
CA GLY A 71 -17.18 -4.17 -0.34
C GLY A 71 -16.32 -3.25 -1.21
N VAL A 72 -15.02 -3.05 -0.93
CA VAL A 72 -14.15 -2.21 -1.73
C VAL A 72 -12.75 -2.80 -1.89
N ILE A 73 -12.23 -2.71 -3.12
CA ILE A 73 -10.85 -3.05 -3.49
C ILE A 73 -10.29 -1.92 -4.35
N ALA A 74 -9.14 -1.39 -3.99
CA ALA A 74 -8.36 -0.49 -4.83
C ALA A 74 -7.33 -1.28 -5.63
N VAL A 75 -7.37 -1.16 -6.94
CA VAL A 75 -6.31 -1.64 -7.83
C VAL A 75 -5.31 -0.52 -7.98
N VAL A 76 -4.09 -0.74 -7.50
CA VAL A 76 -3.02 0.26 -7.57
C VAL A 76 -2.12 0.00 -8.77
N ARG A 77 -1.60 1.07 -9.32
CA ARG A 77 -0.46 0.97 -10.23
C ARG A 77 0.69 0.43 -9.39
N GLU A 78 1.50 -0.45 -9.96
CA GLU A 78 2.78 -0.79 -9.33
C GLU A 78 3.58 0.53 -9.17
N THR A 79 3.37 1.19 -8.07
CA THR A 79 4.36 2.13 -7.61
C THR A 79 5.41 1.26 -6.96
N THR A 80 6.51 1.04 -7.65
CA THR A 80 7.75 0.63 -7.01
C THR A 80 8.02 1.69 -5.94
N SER A 81 7.42 1.50 -4.77
CA SER A 81 7.65 2.38 -3.60
C SER A 81 9.07 2.18 -3.06
N GLY A 82 9.87 1.39 -3.78
CA GLY A 82 11.25 1.11 -3.50
C GLY A 82 12.18 1.82 -4.49
N ILE A 83 13.35 2.12 -4.01
CA ILE A 83 14.51 2.41 -4.82
C ILE A 83 15.32 1.12 -4.93
N ASN A 84 15.96 0.89 -6.06
CA ASN A 84 16.90 -0.21 -6.19
C ASN A 84 18.29 0.20 -5.68
N GLU A 85 19.18 -0.77 -5.54
CA GLU A 85 20.55 -0.56 -5.05
C GLU A 85 21.28 0.56 -5.81
N ARG A 86 21.08 0.67 -7.13
CA ARG A 86 21.73 1.70 -7.97
C ARG A 86 21.25 3.12 -7.68
N GLN A 87 20.04 3.27 -7.16
CA GLN A 87 19.42 4.57 -6.83
C GLN A 87 19.73 5.00 -5.39
N LEU A 88 20.30 4.11 -4.56
CA LEU A 88 20.62 4.41 -3.18
C LEU A 88 21.59 5.57 -3.02
N PRO A 89 22.70 5.68 -3.78
CA PRO A 89 23.62 6.80 -3.66
C PRO A 89 22.95 8.14 -3.93
N ASP A 90 22.14 8.24 -4.98
CA ASP A 90 21.41 9.47 -5.31
C ASP A 90 20.38 9.82 -4.24
N PHE A 91 19.68 8.81 -3.69
CA PHE A 91 18.76 9.00 -2.58
C PHE A 91 19.48 9.54 -1.34
N LEU A 92 20.62 8.96 -0.98
CA LEU A 92 21.41 9.41 0.18
C LEU A 92 21.97 10.82 -0.01
N ALA A 93 22.42 11.15 -1.21
CA ALA A 93 22.93 12.48 -1.54
C ALA A 93 21.85 13.58 -1.49
N ALA A 94 20.57 13.20 -1.68
CA ALA A 94 19.45 14.13 -1.61
C ALA A 94 18.96 14.41 -0.18
N LEU A 95 19.46 13.69 0.82
CA LEU A 95 19.10 13.93 2.22
C LEU A 95 19.82 15.19 2.75
N THR A 96 19.08 16.01 3.48
CA THR A 96 19.58 17.22 4.13
C THR A 96 20.08 17.01 5.56
N GLU A 97 19.91 15.78 6.06
CA GLU A 97 20.29 15.35 7.40
C GLU A 97 20.97 13.97 7.35
N PRO A 98 21.66 13.52 8.41
CA PRO A 98 22.30 12.23 8.45
C PRO A 98 21.32 11.09 8.14
N ALA A 99 21.70 10.20 7.21
CA ALA A 99 20.86 9.09 6.79
C ALA A 99 20.57 8.13 7.95
N PHE A 100 19.28 7.91 8.23
CA PHE A 100 18.83 6.89 9.18
C PHE A 100 18.21 5.74 8.39
N LEU A 101 18.92 4.63 8.32
CA LEU A 101 18.55 3.44 7.55
C LEU A 101 18.27 2.27 8.49
N LEU A 102 17.24 1.48 8.18
CA LEU A 102 16.94 0.21 8.84
C LEU A 102 17.18 -0.93 7.88
N VAL A 103 18.08 -1.84 8.25
CA VAL A 103 18.32 -3.07 7.50
C VAL A 103 17.65 -4.23 8.24
N LEU A 104 16.75 -4.93 7.56
CA LEU A 104 16.04 -6.09 8.10
C LEU A 104 16.49 -7.32 7.33
N ASP A 105 17.35 -8.14 7.96
CA ASP A 105 17.81 -9.41 7.38
C ASP A 105 16.99 -10.57 7.93
N GLY A 106 16.38 -11.35 7.02
CA GLY A 106 15.73 -12.62 7.36
C GLY A 106 14.37 -12.51 8.06
N VAL A 107 13.68 -11.39 7.99
CA VAL A 107 12.29 -11.27 8.49
C VAL A 107 11.34 -12.04 7.57
N GLN A 108 10.82 -13.18 8.05
CA GLN A 108 9.96 -14.08 7.28
C GLN A 108 8.47 -13.92 7.56
N ASP A 109 8.11 -13.42 8.74
CA ASP A 109 6.70 -13.22 9.12
C ASP A 109 6.20 -11.83 8.69
N PRO A 110 5.12 -11.75 7.88
CA PRO A 110 4.52 -10.50 7.45
C PRO A 110 4.05 -9.59 8.59
N HIS A 111 3.62 -10.18 9.71
CA HIS A 111 3.18 -9.40 10.88
C HIS A 111 4.37 -8.72 11.57
N ASN A 112 5.49 -9.43 11.68
CA ASN A 112 6.73 -8.88 12.25
C ASN A 112 7.31 -7.80 11.33
N LEU A 113 7.33 -8.04 10.02
CA LEU A 113 7.71 -7.00 9.05
C LEU A 113 6.84 -5.75 9.22
N GLY A 114 5.52 -5.91 9.27
CA GLY A 114 4.59 -4.80 9.49
C GLY A 114 4.85 -4.06 10.81
N ALA A 115 5.23 -4.76 11.88
CA ALA A 115 5.59 -4.15 13.16
C ALA A 115 6.87 -3.31 13.05
N CYS A 116 7.94 -3.88 12.45
CA CYS A 116 9.21 -3.18 12.21
C CYS A 116 9.00 -1.91 11.37
N LEU A 117 8.22 -2.01 10.31
CA LEU A 117 7.95 -0.90 9.43
C LEU A 117 7.19 0.24 10.13
N ARG A 118 6.21 -0.07 11.01
CA ARG A 118 5.54 0.95 11.84
C ARG A 118 6.50 1.68 12.75
N THR A 119 7.37 0.92 13.40
CA THR A 119 8.38 1.49 14.30
C THR A 119 9.37 2.36 13.53
N ALA A 120 9.80 1.91 12.33
CA ALA A 120 10.67 2.66 11.44
C ALA A 120 10.04 4.01 11.02
N ASP A 121 8.74 4.01 10.66
CA ASP A 121 8.02 5.23 10.30
C ASP A 121 7.91 6.19 11.50
N ALA A 122 7.58 5.68 12.68
CA ALA A 122 7.49 6.48 13.91
C ALA A 122 8.84 7.04 14.35
N ALA A 123 9.93 6.31 14.10
CA ALA A 123 11.30 6.73 14.40
C ALA A 123 11.89 7.68 13.35
N GLY A 124 11.21 7.92 12.23
CA GLY A 124 11.71 8.80 11.15
C GLY A 124 12.80 8.15 10.30
N VAL A 125 12.77 6.81 10.15
CA VAL A 125 13.70 6.09 9.27
C VAL A 125 13.51 6.55 7.83
N HIS A 126 14.60 6.90 7.14
CA HIS A 126 14.57 7.39 5.77
C HIS A 126 14.37 6.29 4.73
N ALA A 127 14.96 5.11 4.97
CA ALA A 127 14.75 3.94 4.13
C ALA A 127 14.88 2.64 4.90
N VAL A 128 14.11 1.62 4.48
CA VAL A 128 14.19 0.25 4.97
C VAL A 128 14.75 -0.62 3.86
N ILE A 129 15.80 -1.37 4.18
CA ILE A 129 16.50 -2.26 3.27
C ILE A 129 16.09 -3.70 3.58
N LEU A 130 15.61 -4.41 2.57
CA LEU A 130 15.19 -5.80 2.67
C LEU A 130 15.96 -6.64 1.65
N PRO A 131 16.46 -7.84 2.02
CA PRO A 131 17.07 -8.77 1.07
C PRO A 131 16.02 -9.26 0.06
N GLN A 132 16.42 -9.38 -1.21
CA GLN A 132 15.52 -9.84 -2.27
C GLN A 132 15.10 -11.30 -2.11
N ASP A 133 16.01 -12.16 -1.64
CA ASP A 133 15.85 -13.62 -1.71
C ASP A 133 15.42 -14.29 -0.39
N ARG A 134 15.33 -13.61 0.73
CA ARG A 134 15.07 -14.22 2.05
C ARG A 134 14.10 -13.44 2.92
N ALA A 135 13.49 -12.41 2.40
CA ALA A 135 12.50 -11.63 3.12
C ALA A 135 11.10 -11.92 2.56
N VAL A 136 10.13 -11.91 3.46
CA VAL A 136 8.74 -11.80 3.03
C VAL A 136 8.61 -10.53 2.20
N GLY A 137 8.20 -10.67 0.94
CA GLY A 137 7.87 -9.55 0.10
C GLY A 137 6.80 -8.66 0.76
N ILE A 138 6.69 -7.42 0.34
CA ILE A 138 5.64 -6.51 0.79
C ILE A 138 4.30 -7.09 0.33
N THR A 139 3.70 -7.92 1.18
CA THR A 139 2.44 -8.60 0.89
C THR A 139 1.25 -7.68 1.20
N PRO A 140 0.04 -8.00 0.73
CA PRO A 140 -1.18 -7.26 1.09
C PRO A 140 -1.41 -7.15 2.60
N VAL A 141 -0.86 -8.07 3.41
CA VAL A 141 -0.90 -8.00 4.87
C VAL A 141 -0.08 -6.82 5.39
N VAL A 142 1.07 -6.54 4.78
CA VAL A 142 1.90 -5.38 5.10
C VAL A 142 1.23 -4.08 4.66
N HIS A 143 0.52 -4.10 3.54
CA HIS A 143 -0.26 -2.95 3.04
C HIS A 143 -1.52 -2.62 3.85
N ARG A 144 -1.99 -3.51 4.73
CA ARG A 144 -3.16 -3.28 5.58
C ARG A 144 -2.92 -2.22 6.66
N TRP A 145 -1.71 -1.73 6.81
CA TRP A 145 -1.37 -0.68 7.77
C TRP A 145 -1.63 0.71 7.17
N PRO A 146 -2.02 1.70 7.98
CA PRO A 146 -2.45 2.99 7.46
C PRO A 146 -1.39 3.58 6.54
N ALA A 147 -1.72 3.59 5.25
CA ALA A 147 -0.84 3.97 4.14
C ALA A 147 -0.47 5.48 4.14
N GLY A 148 -0.90 6.24 5.15
CA GLY A 148 -0.75 7.69 5.17
C GLY A 148 0.66 8.21 5.44
N ARG A 149 1.55 7.39 6.00
CA ARG A 149 2.88 7.83 6.42
C ARG A 149 4.06 7.24 5.65
N TRP A 150 3.84 6.20 4.86
CA TRP A 150 4.87 5.53 4.05
C TRP A 150 5.52 6.43 2.98
N SER A 151 5.07 7.65 2.82
CA SER A 151 5.62 8.59 1.84
C SER A 151 7.08 8.98 2.11
N ARG A 152 7.59 8.72 3.32
CA ARG A 152 8.94 9.06 3.73
C ARG A 152 9.92 7.89 3.70
N CYS A 153 9.44 6.66 3.96
CA CYS A 153 10.30 5.48 3.90
C CYS A 153 10.41 4.94 2.48
N ARG A 154 11.63 4.69 2.01
CA ARG A 154 11.93 4.02 0.74
C ARG A 154 12.34 2.58 1.03
N PHE A 155 11.93 1.66 0.16
CA PHE A 155 12.35 0.26 0.26
C PHE A 155 13.44 0.00 -0.76
N LEU A 156 14.51 -0.65 -0.32
CA LEU A 156 15.51 -1.25 -1.19
C LEU A 156 15.27 -2.75 -1.26
N GLN A 157 15.19 -3.25 -2.46
CA GLN A 157 15.18 -4.68 -2.77
C GLN A 157 16.36 -5.01 -3.67
#